data_6bccb6c158ef48b977543c1b685f8efa
#
_entry.id   6bccb6c158ef48b977543c1b685f8efa
#
_cell.length_a   1.000
_cell.length_b   1.000
_cell.length_c   1.000
_cell.angle_alpha   90.00
_cell.angle_beta   90.00
_cell.angle_gamma   90.00
#
_symmetry.space_group_name_H-M   'P 1'
#
loop_
_entity.id
_entity.type
_entity.pdbx_description
1 polymer ?
#
loop_
_entity_poly.entity_id
_entity_poly.type
_entity_poly.pdbx_seq_one_letter_code
_entity_poly.pdbx_strand_id
1 'polypeptide(L)'
;MIEKGRRALGAAQEHLAKKDYDFASSKAYYAVFHLMQAALLTKDKTYSKHAGVISGFSEHFIKTGVFPADFGSIVERLRKDRELGDYGYQLSVAPEDSEKDVGRARQVVEAISVYLNSLL
;
A
#
# COMPACT_ATOMS: atom_id res chain seq x y z
N MET A 1 9.25 10.23 0.30
CA MET A 1 8.21 9.20 0.51
C MET A 1 7.60 8.69 -0.78
N ILE A 2 7.22 9.57 -1.70
CA ILE A 2 6.66 9.15 -3.00
C ILE A 2 7.65 8.26 -3.73
N GLU A 3 8.90 8.66 -3.79
CA GLU A 3 9.94 7.89 -4.48
C GLU A 3 10.18 6.53 -3.84
N LYS A 4 10.18 6.47 -2.50
CA LYS A 4 10.27 5.19 -1.79
C LYS A 4 9.10 4.29 -2.14
N GLY A 5 7.89 4.85 -2.20
CA GLY A 5 6.70 4.11 -2.60
C GLY A 5 6.81 3.56 -4.00
N ARG A 6 7.28 4.37 -4.94
CA ARG A 6 7.45 3.94 -6.33
C ARG A 6 8.51 2.85 -6.46
N ARG A 7 9.61 2.96 -5.72
CA ARG A 7 10.64 1.90 -5.70
C ARG A 7 10.12 0.62 -5.09
N ALA A 8 9.33 0.71 -4.03
CA ALA A 8 8.71 -0.47 -3.43
C ALA A 8 7.75 -1.14 -4.41
N LEU A 9 6.98 -0.36 -5.17
CA LEU A 9 6.08 -0.91 -6.20
C LEU A 9 6.87 -1.61 -7.29
N GLY A 10 7.97 -1.00 -7.75
CA GLY A 10 8.86 -1.63 -8.74
C GLY A 10 9.43 -2.95 -8.23
N ALA A 11 9.84 -2.99 -6.96
CA ALA A 11 10.34 -4.21 -6.34
C ALA A 11 9.24 -5.28 -6.25
N ALA A 12 8.01 -4.87 -5.93
CA ALA A 12 6.87 -5.79 -5.90
C ALA A 12 6.64 -6.42 -7.26
N GLN A 13 6.70 -5.64 -8.33
CA GLN A 13 6.53 -6.12 -9.70
C GLN A 13 7.65 -7.08 -10.09
N GLU A 14 8.89 -6.79 -9.71
CA GLU A 14 10.03 -7.67 -9.98
C GLU A 14 9.90 -9.00 -9.24
N HIS A 15 9.53 -8.97 -7.97
CA HIS A 15 9.31 -10.18 -7.19
C HIS A 15 8.19 -11.02 -7.77
N LEU A 16 7.10 -10.37 -8.21
CA LEU A 16 5.98 -11.06 -8.83
C LEU A 16 6.43 -11.78 -10.11
N ALA A 17 7.22 -11.12 -10.95
CA ALA A 17 7.72 -11.70 -12.19
C ALA A 17 8.61 -12.92 -11.93
N LYS A 18 9.31 -12.94 -10.79
CA LYS A 18 10.15 -14.06 -10.37
C LYS A 18 9.37 -15.12 -9.58
N LYS A 19 8.06 -14.96 -9.44
CA LYS A 19 7.20 -15.86 -8.67
C LYS A 19 7.54 -15.90 -7.18
N ASP A 20 8.07 -14.80 -6.67
CA ASP A 20 8.43 -14.61 -5.27
C ASP A 20 7.27 -13.89 -4.57
N TYR A 21 6.18 -14.63 -4.35
CA TYR A 21 4.87 -14.07 -4.02
C TYR A 21 4.82 -13.39 -2.65
N ASP A 22 5.49 -13.96 -1.66
CA ASP A 22 5.52 -13.39 -0.32
C ASP A 22 6.18 -12.01 -0.32
N PHE A 23 7.34 -11.90 -0.98
CA PHE A 23 8.03 -10.63 -1.08
C PHE A 23 7.29 -9.64 -1.97
N ALA A 24 6.62 -10.12 -3.02
CA ALA A 24 5.81 -9.26 -3.88
C ALA A 24 4.69 -8.60 -3.07
N SER A 25 3.95 -9.37 -2.29
CA SER A 25 2.87 -8.83 -1.46
C SER A 25 3.38 -7.91 -0.36
N SER A 26 4.51 -8.26 0.27
CA SER A 26 5.14 -7.40 1.27
C SER A 26 5.52 -6.04 0.69
N LYS A 27 6.19 -6.03 -0.46
CA LYS A 27 6.60 -4.78 -1.12
C LYS A 27 5.39 -3.98 -1.61
N ALA A 28 4.33 -4.65 -2.05
CA ALA A 28 3.09 -3.99 -2.44
C ALA A 28 2.50 -3.21 -1.27
N TYR A 29 2.45 -3.82 -0.09
CA TYR A 29 1.98 -3.13 1.11
C TYR A 29 2.84 -1.89 1.42
N TYR A 30 4.16 -2.03 1.42
CA TYR A 30 5.04 -0.90 1.73
C TYR A 30 4.94 0.23 0.70
N ALA A 31 4.71 -0.10 -0.57
CA ALA A 31 4.48 0.91 -1.59
C ALA A 31 3.29 1.80 -1.23
N VAL A 32 2.17 1.18 -0.87
CA VAL A 32 0.97 1.90 -0.46
C VAL A 32 1.19 2.65 0.85
N PHE A 33 1.88 2.02 1.80
CA PHE A 33 2.16 2.63 3.09
C PHE A 33 2.93 3.95 2.94
N HIS A 34 3.97 3.97 2.11
CA HIS A 34 4.75 5.19 1.88
C HIS A 34 3.90 6.29 1.23
N LEU A 35 3.03 5.94 0.32
CA LEU A 35 2.15 6.93 -0.33
C LEU A 35 1.10 7.47 0.64
N MET A 36 0.57 6.62 1.53
CA MET A 36 -0.34 7.08 2.58
C MET A 36 0.35 8.08 3.52
N GLN A 37 1.61 7.80 3.89
CA GLN A 37 2.38 8.74 4.70
C GLN A 37 2.57 10.08 3.99
N ALA A 38 2.87 10.05 2.69
CA ALA A 38 3.04 11.26 1.90
C ALA A 38 1.74 12.08 1.85
N ALA A 39 0.60 11.41 1.66
CA ALA A 39 -0.70 12.07 1.67
C ALA A 39 -0.99 12.71 3.03
N LEU A 40 -0.73 12.00 4.11
CA LEU A 40 -0.97 12.52 5.47
C LEU A 40 -0.11 13.75 5.78
N LEU A 41 1.10 13.80 5.25
CA LEU A 41 1.96 14.97 5.43
C LEU A 41 1.35 16.25 4.82
N THR A 42 0.52 16.13 3.79
CA THR A 42 -0.17 17.30 3.23
C THR A 42 -1.16 17.92 4.22
N LYS A 43 -1.55 17.16 5.25
CA LYS A 43 -2.43 17.60 6.34
C LYS A 43 -1.66 17.82 7.65
N ASP A 44 -0.33 17.88 7.59
CA ASP A 44 0.55 18.00 8.75
C ASP A 44 0.33 16.86 9.76
N LYS A 45 0.04 15.66 9.27
CA LYS A 45 -0.17 14.47 10.11
C LYS A 45 0.98 13.50 9.96
N THR A 46 1.53 13.07 11.10
CA THR A 46 2.53 11.99 11.15
C THR A 46 2.15 11.04 12.26
N TYR A 47 2.49 9.76 12.06
CA TYR A 47 2.18 8.71 13.03
C TYR A 47 3.39 7.80 13.17
N SER A 48 3.66 7.35 14.39
CA SER A 48 4.81 6.50 14.68
C SER A 48 4.54 5.02 14.39
N LYS A 49 3.28 4.62 14.26
CA LYS A 49 2.90 3.21 14.07
C LYS A 49 2.11 3.04 12.78
N HIS A 50 2.24 1.84 12.17
CA HIS A 50 1.49 1.48 10.96
C HIS A 50 -0.02 1.63 11.15
N ALA A 51 -0.54 1.16 12.29
CA ALA A 51 -1.97 1.28 12.59
C ALA A 51 -2.44 2.74 12.57
N GLY A 52 -1.63 3.65 13.09
CA GLY A 52 -1.93 5.08 13.08
C GLY A 52 -1.99 5.66 11.68
N VAL A 53 -1.05 5.27 10.82
CA VAL A 53 -1.02 5.69 9.41
C VAL A 53 -2.28 5.21 8.69
N ILE A 54 -2.64 3.94 8.85
CA ILE A 54 -3.81 3.37 8.19
C ILE A 54 -5.09 4.04 8.68
N SER A 55 -5.23 4.19 9.99
CA SER A 55 -6.40 4.84 10.60
C SER A 55 -6.51 6.31 10.19
N GLY A 56 -5.39 7.02 10.21
CA GLY A 56 -5.33 8.43 9.80
C GLY A 56 -5.67 8.62 8.33
N PHE A 57 -5.17 7.74 7.48
CA PHE A 57 -5.49 7.80 6.06
C PHE A 57 -6.98 7.58 5.82
N SER A 58 -7.58 6.61 6.51
CA SER A 58 -9.02 6.37 6.44
C SER A 58 -9.81 7.60 6.87
N GLU A 59 -9.44 8.20 8.01
CA GLU A 59 -10.14 9.36 8.56
C GLU A 59 -10.07 10.59 7.65
N HIS A 60 -8.89 10.90 7.13
CA HIS A 60 -8.67 12.16 6.42
C HIS A 60 -8.87 12.06 4.90
N PHE A 61 -8.83 10.87 4.32
CA PHE A 61 -8.86 10.72 2.87
C PHE A 61 -9.96 9.79 2.35
N ILE A 62 -10.37 8.78 3.11
CA ILE A 62 -11.41 7.85 2.67
C ILE A 62 -12.78 8.32 3.14
N LYS A 63 -12.92 8.56 4.45
CA LYS A 63 -14.20 9.03 5.02
C LYS A 63 -14.63 10.39 4.49
N THR A 64 -13.67 11.21 4.09
CA THR A 64 -13.93 12.53 3.50
C THR A 64 -14.25 12.46 2.01
N GLY A 65 -14.13 11.31 1.38
CA GLY A 65 -14.42 11.12 -0.03
C GLY A 65 -13.33 11.54 -1.00
N VAL A 66 -12.13 11.87 -0.52
CA VAL A 66 -11.01 12.21 -1.41
C VAL A 66 -10.62 10.99 -2.24
N PHE A 67 -10.60 9.81 -1.62
CA PHE A 67 -10.37 8.55 -2.31
C PHE A 67 -11.56 7.60 -2.14
N PRO A 68 -11.73 6.63 -3.07
CA PRO A 68 -12.85 5.70 -3.01
C PRO A 68 -12.89 4.87 -1.73
N ALA A 69 -14.09 4.47 -1.31
CA ALA A 69 -14.31 3.69 -0.09
C ALA A 69 -13.59 2.34 -0.14
N ASP A 70 -13.43 1.73 -1.33
CA ASP A 70 -12.77 0.44 -1.48
C ASP A 70 -11.26 0.50 -1.18
N PHE A 71 -10.65 1.69 -1.13
CA PHE A 71 -9.24 1.81 -0.72
C PHE A 71 -9.02 1.28 0.69
N GLY A 72 -10.00 1.43 1.58
CA GLY A 72 -9.91 0.89 2.93
C GLY A 72 -9.77 -0.63 2.93
N SER A 73 -10.59 -1.33 2.15
CA SER A 73 -10.52 -2.78 2.05
C SER A 73 -9.25 -3.25 1.33
N ILE A 74 -8.79 -2.50 0.34
CA ILE A 74 -7.52 -2.78 -0.35
C ILE A 74 -6.36 -2.73 0.65
N VAL A 75 -6.26 -1.65 1.41
CA VAL A 75 -5.17 -1.48 2.40
C VAL A 75 -5.20 -2.60 3.42
N GLU A 76 -6.39 -2.96 3.91
CA GLU A 76 -6.53 -4.03 4.90
C GLU A 76 -6.10 -5.38 4.34
N ARG A 77 -6.44 -5.68 3.09
CA ARG A 77 -6.02 -6.92 2.43
C ARG A 77 -4.50 -6.96 2.24
N LEU A 78 -3.92 -5.84 1.80
CA LEU A 78 -2.46 -5.74 1.65
C LEU A 78 -1.76 -5.97 2.99
N ARG A 79 -2.29 -5.39 4.07
CA ARG A 79 -1.72 -5.58 5.40
C ARG A 79 -1.74 -7.05 5.83
N LYS A 80 -2.87 -7.72 5.61
CA LYS A 80 -3.01 -9.14 5.96
C LYS A 80 -2.06 -10.02 5.16
N ASP A 81 -1.96 -9.81 3.87
CA ASP A 81 -1.10 -10.62 3.02
C ASP A 81 0.38 -10.34 3.30
N ARG A 82 0.73 -9.11 3.64
CA ARG A 82 2.09 -8.79 4.07
C ARG A 82 2.45 -9.54 5.37
N GLU A 83 1.53 -9.56 6.35
CA GLU A 83 1.77 -10.30 7.58
C GLU A 83 1.91 -11.80 7.31
N LEU A 84 1.07 -12.35 6.46
CA LEU A 84 1.15 -13.75 6.08
C LEU A 84 2.49 -14.08 5.43
N GLY A 85 2.95 -13.25 4.49
CA GLY A 85 4.20 -13.47 3.79
C GLY A 85 5.44 -13.29 4.66
N ASP A 86 5.41 -12.32 5.59
CA ASP A 86 6.56 -12.02 6.45
C ASP A 86 6.70 -13.00 7.62
N TYR A 87 5.58 -13.49 8.17
CA TYR A 87 5.57 -14.20 9.45
C TYR A 87 4.96 -15.59 9.39
N GLY A 88 4.43 -16.02 8.24
CA GLY A 88 3.86 -17.35 8.10
C GLY A 88 4.92 -18.42 7.89
N TYR A 89 5.00 -19.40 8.79
CA TYR A 89 5.97 -20.50 8.66
C TYR A 89 5.54 -21.53 7.65
N GLN A 90 4.26 -21.85 7.60
CA GLN A 90 3.72 -22.94 6.78
C GLN A 90 2.77 -22.45 5.71
N LEU A 91 2.35 -21.18 5.81
CA LEU A 91 1.44 -20.57 4.87
C LEU A 91 2.16 -19.44 4.15
N SER A 92 1.93 -19.36 2.86
CA SER A 92 2.46 -18.27 2.05
C SER A 92 1.32 -17.68 1.24
N VAL A 93 1.57 -16.50 0.67
CA VAL A 93 0.57 -15.82 -0.15
C VAL A 93 0.36 -16.60 -1.44
N ALA A 94 -0.89 -16.91 -1.77
CA ALA A 94 -1.21 -17.61 -3.00
C ALA A 94 -0.83 -16.73 -4.21
N PRO A 95 -0.40 -17.34 -5.33
CA PRO A 95 -0.02 -16.57 -6.53
C PRO A 95 -1.09 -15.57 -6.98
N GLU A 96 -2.36 -15.99 -7.01
CA GLU A 96 -3.46 -15.13 -7.44
C GLU A 96 -3.64 -13.94 -6.50
N ASP A 97 -3.46 -14.16 -5.20
CA ASP A 97 -3.59 -13.10 -4.20
C ASP A 97 -2.46 -12.09 -4.32
N SER A 98 -1.23 -12.58 -4.54
CA SER A 98 -0.09 -11.70 -4.74
C SER A 98 -0.22 -10.85 -6.00
N GLU A 99 -0.71 -11.44 -7.09
CA GLU A 99 -0.99 -10.70 -8.32
C GLU A 99 -2.01 -9.59 -8.09
N LYS A 100 -3.07 -9.88 -7.35
CA LYS A 100 -4.08 -8.88 -6.98
C LYS A 100 -3.49 -7.80 -6.08
N ASP A 101 -2.66 -8.19 -5.13
CA ASP A 101 -2.02 -7.23 -4.21
C ASP A 101 -1.18 -6.23 -4.98
N VAL A 102 -0.34 -6.70 -5.90
CA VAL A 102 0.52 -5.82 -6.69
C VAL A 102 -0.31 -4.91 -7.60
N GLY A 103 -1.33 -5.46 -8.26
CA GLY A 103 -2.22 -4.66 -9.11
C GLY A 103 -2.98 -3.59 -8.35
N ARG A 104 -3.50 -3.93 -7.17
CA ARG A 104 -4.23 -2.99 -6.33
C ARG A 104 -3.31 -1.94 -5.71
N ALA A 105 -2.10 -2.35 -5.31
CA ALA A 105 -1.11 -1.41 -4.81
C ALA A 105 -0.77 -0.38 -5.88
N ARG A 106 -0.60 -0.80 -7.12
CA ARG A 106 -0.36 0.11 -8.23
C ARG A 106 -1.49 1.12 -8.39
N GLN A 107 -2.72 0.66 -8.31
CA GLN A 107 -3.90 1.52 -8.41
C GLN A 107 -3.89 2.60 -7.32
N VAL A 108 -3.63 2.22 -6.07
CA VAL A 108 -3.60 3.16 -4.95
C VAL A 108 -2.42 4.12 -5.08
N VAL A 109 -1.24 3.62 -5.42
CA VAL A 109 -0.04 4.45 -5.59
C VAL A 109 -0.28 5.50 -6.67
N GLU A 110 -0.85 5.11 -7.81
CA GLU A 110 -1.13 6.05 -8.90
C GLU A 110 -2.17 7.10 -8.48
N ALA A 111 -3.24 6.70 -7.80
CA ALA A 111 -4.27 7.62 -7.35
C ALA A 111 -3.71 8.66 -6.38
N ILE A 112 -2.92 8.22 -5.40
CA ILE A 112 -2.31 9.14 -4.44
C ILE A 112 -1.30 10.06 -5.14
N SER A 113 -0.50 9.51 -6.07
CA SER A 113 0.47 10.30 -6.83
C SER A 113 -0.19 11.42 -7.63
N VAL A 114 -1.31 11.12 -8.27
CA VAL A 114 -2.09 12.13 -9.02
C VAL A 114 -2.59 13.21 -8.07
N TYR A 115 -3.13 12.81 -6.91
CA TYR A 115 -3.60 13.76 -5.90
C TYR A 115 -2.46 14.69 -5.44
N LEU A 116 -1.31 14.12 -5.11
CA LEU A 116 -0.16 14.90 -4.63
C LEU A 116 0.33 15.87 -5.70
N ASN A 117 0.36 15.45 -6.96
CA ASN A 117 0.76 16.32 -8.06
C ASN A 117 -0.24 17.47 -8.26
N SER A 118 -1.52 17.27 -7.96
CA SER A 118 -2.53 18.30 -8.09
C SER A 118 -2.36 19.43 -7.09
N LEU A 119 -1.59 19.22 -6.02
CA LEU A 119 -1.34 20.23 -4.98
C LEU A 119 -0.18 21.17 -5.32
N LEU A 120 0.55 20.91 -6.39
CA LEU A 120 1.72 21.71 -6.80
C LEU A 120 1.33 22.98 -7.57
#